data_c74fb9301ae397bde43580190cde8159
#
_entry.id   c74fb9301ae397bde43580190cde8159
#
_cell.length_a   1.000
_cell.length_b   1.000
_cell.length_c   1.000
_cell.angle_alpha   90.00
_cell.angle_beta   90.00
_cell.angle_gamma   90.00
#
_symmetry.space_group_name_H-M   'P 1'
#
loop_
_entity.id
_entity.type
_entity.pdbx_description
1 polymer ?
#
loop_
_entity_poly.entity_id
_entity_poly.type
_entity_poly.pdbx_seq_one_letter_code
_entity_poly.pdbx_strand_id
1 'polypeptide(L)'
;MKIALDGYELGKNAKGVGRVVGNLLVPLPEVLPEDDFLIFIREDAGRLPVSRMEVRILRSRGGYLRWQNGPLLRALKTAEPDLLIASNYVLPLACPWKSILFVHDISVIAHPEWYPGKYAWTRRFLMGRSLQGADRIVVSSAFVESEIRRFFGTDRKKIKLIGYGVEEKFRRAPEDEVRRWRESRGLAGRKVVGFLGSIFKRRHIPQLIRAMEVLRREFPEAVLYLVGEDFGGLGGATASSLKGKEWIRWETSLPEGELPAFYSGLDAFAYLSEYEGFGFPPLEALACGVPPVLLDRSSLAEVFKGLAIMVGEPEEEEIAAALRGALVDGPRRTAVLAEFERRRERFSWDASVRELGRLIGEMRTG
;
A
#
# COMPACT_ATOMS: atom_id res chain seq x y z
N MET A 1 20.77 -8.33 20.37
CA MET A 1 19.41 -8.23 20.96
C MET A 1 18.54 -9.35 20.40
N LYS A 2 17.57 -9.80 21.21
CA LYS A 2 16.52 -10.68 20.70
C LYS A 2 15.33 -9.84 20.22
N ILE A 3 15.05 -9.86 18.92
CA ILE A 3 14.05 -9.01 18.27
C ILE A 3 12.86 -9.88 17.83
N ALA A 4 11.69 -9.59 18.34
CA ALA A 4 10.45 -10.28 17.96
C ALA A 4 9.69 -9.46 16.92
N LEU A 5 9.25 -10.11 15.85
CA LEU A 5 8.50 -9.52 14.75
C LEU A 5 7.07 -10.06 14.73
N ASP A 6 6.08 -9.16 14.69
CA ASP A 6 4.71 -9.50 14.38
C ASP A 6 4.54 -9.66 12.87
N GLY A 7 4.47 -10.90 12.42
CA GLY A 7 4.31 -11.29 11.02
C GLY A 7 2.90 -11.76 10.66
N TYR A 8 1.86 -11.35 11.39
CA TYR A 8 0.47 -11.80 11.19
C TYR A 8 -0.01 -11.69 9.73
N GLU A 9 0.32 -10.59 9.07
CA GLU A 9 -0.09 -10.31 7.70
C GLU A 9 0.80 -10.97 6.63
N LEU A 10 1.86 -11.66 7.04
CA LEU A 10 2.74 -12.40 6.13
C LEU A 10 2.09 -13.73 5.76
N GLY A 11 1.84 -13.94 4.49
CA GLY A 11 1.20 -15.15 3.95
C GLY A 11 1.43 -15.30 2.45
N LYS A 12 0.91 -16.37 1.85
CA LYS A 12 1.11 -16.68 0.41
C LYS A 12 0.61 -15.59 -0.55
N ASN A 13 -0.37 -14.78 -0.11
CA ASN A 13 -0.97 -13.70 -0.90
C ASN A 13 -0.87 -12.38 -0.13
N ALA A 14 0.28 -12.09 0.46
CA ALA A 14 0.51 -10.90 1.26
C ALA A 14 0.24 -9.61 0.47
N LYS A 15 -0.75 -8.82 0.92
CA LYS A 15 -1.12 -7.52 0.34
C LYS A 15 -0.86 -6.42 1.37
N GLY A 16 -0.67 -5.18 0.92
CA GLY A 16 -0.56 -4.02 1.81
C GLY A 16 0.46 -4.24 2.94
N VAL A 17 -0.01 -4.38 4.20
CA VAL A 17 0.84 -4.58 5.38
C VAL A 17 1.75 -5.80 5.25
N GLY A 18 1.24 -6.90 4.70
CA GLY A 18 2.05 -8.12 4.51
C GLY A 18 3.23 -7.90 3.57
N ARG A 19 3.09 -7.04 2.55
CA ARG A 19 4.21 -6.65 1.68
C ARG A 19 5.24 -5.82 2.42
N VAL A 20 4.81 -4.92 3.33
CA VAL A 20 5.74 -4.18 4.19
C VAL A 20 6.50 -5.15 5.10
N VAL A 21 5.83 -6.11 5.72
CA VAL A 21 6.50 -7.13 6.54
C VAL A 21 7.53 -7.91 5.71
N GLY A 22 7.15 -8.38 4.52
CA GLY A 22 8.03 -9.16 3.63
C GLY A 22 9.25 -8.39 3.15
N ASN A 23 9.09 -7.14 2.75
CA ASN A 23 10.16 -6.35 2.14
C ASN A 23 10.97 -5.50 3.14
N LEU A 24 10.44 -5.21 4.32
CA LEU A 24 11.10 -4.36 5.30
C LEU A 24 11.57 -5.11 6.55
N LEU A 25 10.75 -6.02 7.10
CA LEU A 25 11.09 -6.71 8.35
C LEU A 25 11.86 -8.01 8.13
N VAL A 26 11.48 -8.77 7.10
CA VAL A 26 12.14 -10.05 6.77
C VAL A 26 13.62 -9.88 6.45
N PRO A 27 14.10 -8.83 5.74
CA PRO A 27 15.53 -8.62 5.45
C PRO A 27 16.36 -8.03 6.61
N LEU A 28 15.76 -7.67 7.75
CA LEU A 28 16.50 -7.05 8.87
C LEU A 28 17.74 -7.82 9.34
N PRO A 29 17.77 -9.17 9.38
CA PRO A 29 18.96 -9.93 9.77
C PRO A 29 20.19 -9.68 8.90
N GLU A 30 20.00 -9.19 7.67
CA GLU A 30 21.11 -8.87 6.75
C GLU A 30 21.84 -7.60 7.16
N VAL A 31 21.10 -6.64 7.74
CA VAL A 31 21.65 -5.34 8.19
C VAL A 31 21.99 -5.30 9.68
N LEU A 32 21.50 -6.28 10.45
CA LEU A 32 21.74 -6.43 11.88
C LEU A 32 22.20 -7.87 12.20
N PRO A 33 23.37 -8.30 11.70
CA PRO A 33 23.80 -9.71 11.76
C PRO A 33 24.11 -10.22 13.17
N GLU A 34 24.31 -9.32 14.15
CA GLU A 34 24.58 -9.65 15.56
C GLU A 34 23.33 -9.85 16.40
N ASP A 35 22.12 -9.71 15.78
CA ASP A 35 20.86 -9.84 16.49
C ASP A 35 20.18 -11.17 16.20
N ASP A 36 19.43 -11.67 17.19
CA ASP A 36 18.57 -12.84 17.08
C ASP A 36 17.18 -12.42 16.69
N PHE A 37 16.65 -12.94 15.59
CA PHE A 37 15.33 -12.60 15.08
C PHE A 37 14.35 -13.75 15.23
N LEU A 38 13.16 -13.42 15.74
CA LEU A 38 11.99 -14.29 15.86
C LEU A 38 10.83 -13.68 15.12
N ILE A 39 10.27 -14.34 14.10
CA ILE A 39 9.05 -13.89 13.47
C ILE A 39 7.88 -14.79 13.82
N PHE A 40 6.79 -14.21 14.30
CA PHE A 40 5.56 -14.90 14.61
C PHE A 40 4.56 -14.70 13.49
N ILE A 41 4.15 -15.79 12.84
CA ILE A 41 3.20 -15.77 11.74
C ILE A 41 1.93 -16.56 12.08
N ARG A 42 0.79 -16.23 11.47
CA ARG A 42 -0.48 -16.91 11.73
C ARG A 42 -0.60 -18.24 10.99
N GLU A 43 -0.09 -18.30 9.79
CA GLU A 43 -0.17 -19.46 8.90
C GLU A 43 1.15 -19.64 8.16
N ASP A 44 1.33 -20.79 7.55
CA ASP A 44 2.53 -21.05 6.78
C ASP A 44 2.62 -20.09 5.57
N ALA A 45 3.62 -19.23 5.60
CA ALA A 45 3.92 -18.27 4.53
C ALA A 45 4.74 -18.90 3.38
N GLY A 46 5.01 -20.22 3.45
CA GLY A 46 5.94 -20.87 2.56
C GLY A 46 7.41 -20.63 2.97
N ARG A 47 8.33 -20.87 2.04
CA ARG A 47 9.76 -20.63 2.30
C ARG A 47 10.02 -19.14 2.33
N LEU A 48 10.20 -18.58 3.52
CA LEU A 48 10.69 -17.21 3.66
C LEU A 48 12.16 -17.16 3.21
N PRO A 49 12.59 -16.13 2.47
CA PRO A 49 13.97 -16.00 2.00
C PRO A 49 14.92 -15.57 3.13
N VAL A 50 14.87 -16.24 4.29
CA VAL A 50 15.66 -15.85 5.46
C VAL A 50 16.48 -17.01 6.01
N SER A 51 17.77 -16.84 6.03
CA SER A 51 18.71 -17.81 6.61
C SER A 51 19.01 -17.60 8.12
N ARG A 52 18.56 -16.46 8.71
CA ARG A 52 18.94 -16.03 10.06
C ARG A 52 17.74 -15.60 10.93
N MET A 53 16.56 -16.12 10.67
CA MET A 53 15.36 -15.78 11.42
C MET A 53 14.61 -17.03 11.85
N GLU A 54 14.31 -17.16 13.13
CA GLU A 54 13.47 -18.25 13.63
C GLU A 54 11.99 -17.93 13.32
N VAL A 55 11.31 -18.80 12.59
CA VAL A 55 9.91 -18.66 12.24
C VAL A 55 9.03 -19.50 13.16
N ARG A 56 8.07 -18.88 13.85
CA ARG A 56 7.11 -19.55 14.71
C ARG A 56 5.68 -19.37 14.21
N ILE A 57 5.01 -20.46 13.86
CA ILE A 57 3.63 -20.47 13.40
C ILE A 57 2.70 -20.55 14.61
N LEU A 58 1.90 -19.49 14.81
CA LEU A 58 0.94 -19.37 15.90
C LEU A 58 -0.49 -19.43 15.35
N ARG A 59 -1.01 -20.63 15.16
CA ARG A 59 -2.37 -20.82 14.65
C ARG A 59 -3.41 -20.27 15.61
N SER A 60 -4.41 -19.56 15.09
CA SER A 60 -5.52 -19.01 15.87
C SER A 60 -6.80 -19.00 15.06
N ARG A 61 -7.92 -19.33 15.72
CA ARG A 61 -9.27 -19.10 15.19
C ARG A 61 -9.70 -17.70 15.60
N GLY A 62 -9.76 -16.75 14.66
CA GLY A 62 -10.19 -15.38 14.91
C GLY A 62 -9.29 -14.33 14.29
N GLY A 63 -9.68 -13.05 14.43
CA GLY A 63 -8.97 -11.92 13.85
C GLY A 63 -7.70 -11.53 14.61
N TYR A 64 -7.01 -10.54 14.06
CA TYR A 64 -5.72 -10.05 14.53
C TYR A 64 -5.65 -9.75 16.04
N LEU A 65 -6.62 -9.02 16.59
CA LEU A 65 -6.60 -8.64 18.02
C LEU A 65 -6.64 -9.86 18.95
N ARG A 66 -7.38 -10.91 18.58
CA ARG A 66 -7.44 -12.15 19.36
C ARG A 66 -6.13 -12.93 19.26
N TRP A 67 -5.54 -13.00 18.07
CA TRP A 67 -4.24 -13.62 17.85
C TRP A 67 -3.13 -12.89 18.62
N GLN A 68 -3.11 -11.57 18.55
CA GLN A 68 -2.10 -10.73 19.18
C GLN A 68 -2.13 -10.85 20.73
N ASN A 69 -3.33 -10.78 21.33
CA ASN A 69 -3.50 -10.82 22.78
C ASN A 69 -3.63 -12.24 23.38
N GLY A 70 -3.62 -13.25 22.54
CA GLY A 70 -3.64 -14.65 22.93
C GLY A 70 -2.34 -15.37 22.55
N PRO A 71 -2.28 -16.03 21.38
CA PRO A 71 -1.10 -16.80 20.95
C PRO A 71 0.19 -15.98 20.94
N LEU A 72 0.19 -14.79 20.33
CA LEU A 72 1.40 -13.97 20.24
C LEU A 72 1.88 -13.54 21.62
N LEU A 73 0.99 -13.02 22.47
CA LEU A 73 1.38 -12.56 23.81
C LEU A 73 1.97 -13.69 24.67
N ARG A 74 1.43 -14.92 24.57
CA ARG A 74 2.00 -16.09 25.26
C ARG A 74 3.39 -16.44 24.72
N ALA A 75 3.55 -16.45 23.41
CA ALA A 75 4.83 -16.73 22.77
C ALA A 75 5.90 -15.69 23.12
N LEU A 76 5.54 -14.40 23.17
CA LEU A 76 6.41 -13.32 23.58
C LEU A 76 6.86 -13.45 25.04
N LYS A 77 5.95 -13.83 25.97
CA LYS A 77 6.31 -14.10 27.37
C LYS A 77 7.31 -15.23 27.55
N THR A 78 7.25 -16.26 26.69
CA THR A 78 8.21 -17.36 26.69
C THR A 78 9.52 -16.98 26.01
N ALA A 79 9.44 -16.18 24.94
CA ALA A 79 10.63 -15.75 24.19
C ALA A 79 11.43 -14.66 24.89
N GLU A 80 10.79 -13.82 25.71
CA GLU A 80 11.38 -12.68 26.42
C GLU A 80 12.24 -11.82 25.49
N PRO A 81 11.68 -11.20 24.44
CA PRO A 81 12.46 -10.39 23.53
C PRO A 81 12.88 -9.07 24.18
N ASP A 82 14.02 -8.52 23.75
CA ASP A 82 14.46 -7.17 24.11
C ASP A 82 13.63 -6.11 23.40
N LEU A 83 13.17 -6.42 22.17
CA LEU A 83 12.43 -5.51 21.30
C LEU A 83 11.27 -6.25 20.61
N LEU A 84 10.09 -5.66 20.63
CA LEU A 84 8.94 -6.08 19.80
C LEU A 84 8.73 -5.08 18.65
N ILE A 85 8.70 -5.57 17.43
CA ILE A 85 8.25 -4.81 16.26
C ILE A 85 6.81 -5.25 15.91
N ALA A 86 5.85 -4.38 16.19
CA ALA A 86 4.44 -4.59 15.90
C ALA A 86 4.10 -3.97 14.54
N SER A 87 3.82 -4.80 13.55
CA SER A 87 3.67 -4.40 12.14
C SER A 87 2.28 -3.86 11.80
N ASN A 88 1.27 -3.95 12.69
CA ASN A 88 -0.13 -3.77 12.32
C ASN A 88 -0.93 -2.90 13.31
N TYR A 89 -0.64 -1.61 13.36
CA TYR A 89 -1.39 -0.52 14.01
C TYR A 89 -1.50 -0.55 15.54
N VAL A 90 -1.40 -1.70 16.20
CA VAL A 90 -1.62 -1.81 17.65
C VAL A 90 -0.59 -2.72 18.32
N LEU A 91 -0.26 -2.40 19.58
CA LEU A 91 0.52 -3.26 20.45
C LEU A 91 -0.37 -4.25 21.21
N PRO A 92 0.17 -5.40 21.68
CA PRO A 92 -0.53 -6.22 22.67
C PRO A 92 -0.97 -5.40 23.89
N LEU A 93 -2.12 -5.74 24.48
CA LEU A 93 -2.64 -5.02 25.65
C LEU A 93 -1.67 -5.05 26.84
N ALA A 94 -0.89 -6.11 26.98
CA ALA A 94 0.22 -6.21 27.94
C ALA A 94 1.53 -6.30 27.15
N CYS A 95 2.19 -5.17 26.93
CA CYS A 95 3.47 -5.06 26.20
C CYS A 95 4.53 -4.45 27.12
N PRO A 96 5.28 -5.25 27.91
CA PRO A 96 6.33 -4.74 28.80
C PRO A 96 7.67 -4.53 28.08
N TRP A 97 7.80 -4.96 26.83
CA TRP A 97 9.03 -4.90 26.05
C TRP A 97 9.19 -3.55 25.37
N LYS A 98 10.44 -3.12 25.12
CA LYS A 98 10.68 -2.00 24.18
C LYS A 98 9.97 -2.31 22.87
N SER A 99 9.40 -1.29 22.22
CA SER A 99 8.53 -1.54 21.06
C SER A 99 8.66 -0.51 19.95
N ILE A 100 8.62 -1.00 18.70
CA ILE A 100 8.41 -0.21 17.48
C ILE A 100 7.02 -0.54 16.97
N LEU A 101 6.18 0.47 16.80
CA LEU A 101 4.84 0.33 16.26
C LEU A 101 4.77 0.88 14.83
N PHE A 102 4.34 0.07 13.88
CA PHE A 102 4.04 0.54 12.53
C PHE A 102 2.61 1.04 12.40
N VAL A 103 2.45 2.24 11.85
CA VAL A 103 1.15 2.84 11.54
C VAL A 103 1.16 3.23 10.06
N HIS A 104 0.43 2.47 9.25
CA HIS A 104 0.41 2.65 7.79
C HIS A 104 -0.55 3.76 7.35
N ASP A 105 -1.69 3.91 8.04
CA ASP A 105 -2.66 4.99 7.90
C ASP A 105 -3.53 5.07 9.17
N ILE A 106 -4.35 6.11 9.28
CA ILE A 106 -5.36 6.22 10.33
C ILE A 106 -6.76 6.53 9.78
N SER A 107 -7.05 6.06 8.56
CA SER A 107 -8.32 6.31 7.88
C SER A 107 -9.55 5.96 8.72
N VAL A 108 -9.48 4.88 9.52
CA VAL A 108 -10.55 4.47 10.44
C VAL A 108 -10.83 5.50 11.55
N ILE A 109 -9.88 6.38 11.83
CA ILE A 109 -9.98 7.43 12.86
C ILE A 109 -10.32 8.77 12.21
N ALA A 110 -9.67 9.10 11.10
CA ALA A 110 -9.87 10.35 10.36
C ALA A 110 -11.24 10.39 9.67
N HIS A 111 -11.72 9.23 9.22
CA HIS A 111 -12.96 9.05 8.46
C HIS A 111 -13.79 7.90 9.04
N PRO A 112 -14.31 8.03 10.27
CA PRO A 112 -15.09 6.97 10.91
C PRO A 112 -16.38 6.64 10.15
N GLU A 113 -16.90 7.56 9.35
CA GLU A 113 -18.08 7.38 8.49
C GLU A 113 -17.91 6.32 7.40
N TRP A 114 -16.67 5.96 7.07
CA TRP A 114 -16.37 4.88 6.11
C TRP A 114 -16.42 3.48 6.73
N TYR A 115 -16.53 3.40 8.05
CA TYR A 115 -16.42 2.16 8.81
C TYR A 115 -17.61 1.96 9.75
N PRO A 116 -17.97 0.71 10.11
CA PRO A 116 -18.99 0.48 11.13
C PRO A 116 -18.62 1.16 12.46
N GLY A 117 -19.54 1.93 13.05
CA GLY A 117 -19.25 2.82 14.19
C GLY A 117 -18.57 2.15 15.38
N LYS A 118 -19.02 0.94 15.80
CA LYS A 118 -18.38 0.18 16.89
C LYS A 118 -16.92 -0.20 16.57
N TYR A 119 -16.63 -0.48 15.30
CA TYR A 119 -15.27 -0.80 14.85
C TYR A 119 -14.35 0.42 14.95
N ALA A 120 -14.78 1.58 14.47
CA ALA A 120 -14.00 2.82 14.53
C ALA A 120 -13.67 3.22 15.97
N TRP A 121 -14.65 3.11 16.90
CA TRP A 121 -14.45 3.44 18.31
C TRP A 121 -13.42 2.53 19.00
N THR A 122 -13.56 1.22 18.81
CA THR A 122 -12.60 0.24 19.36
C THR A 122 -11.20 0.47 18.82
N ARG A 123 -11.08 0.72 17.50
CA ARG A 123 -9.79 1.00 16.86
C ARG A 123 -9.15 2.29 17.37
N ARG A 124 -9.92 3.36 17.57
CA ARG A 124 -9.44 4.61 18.14
C ARG A 124 -8.85 4.39 19.53
N PHE A 125 -9.54 3.68 20.40
CA PHE A 125 -9.08 3.38 21.76
C PHE A 125 -7.77 2.57 21.75
N LEU A 126 -7.74 1.45 21.01
CA LEU A 126 -6.59 0.56 20.97
C LEU A 126 -5.36 1.23 20.32
N MET A 127 -5.57 1.98 19.25
CA MET A 127 -4.51 2.74 18.60
C MET A 127 -3.96 3.83 19.50
N GLY A 128 -4.83 4.63 20.15
CA GLY A 128 -4.41 5.67 21.07
C GLY A 128 -3.55 5.11 22.21
N ARG A 129 -3.98 4.00 22.82
CA ARG A 129 -3.20 3.28 23.85
C ARG A 129 -1.83 2.82 23.30
N SER A 130 -1.82 2.27 22.09
CA SER A 130 -0.60 1.74 21.49
C SER A 130 0.39 2.84 21.11
N LEU A 131 -0.09 3.97 20.60
CA LEU A 131 0.73 5.15 20.31
C LEU A 131 1.37 5.76 21.56
N GLN A 132 0.63 5.78 22.68
CA GLN A 132 1.16 6.22 23.96
C GLN A 132 2.23 5.27 24.51
N GLY A 133 1.98 3.95 24.41
CA GLY A 133 2.86 2.91 24.96
C GLY A 133 4.07 2.58 24.11
N ALA A 134 4.08 2.87 22.80
CA ALA A 134 5.20 2.61 21.93
C ALA A 134 6.41 3.49 22.24
N ASP A 135 7.63 2.93 22.22
CA ASP A 135 8.88 3.69 22.33
C ASP A 135 9.20 4.43 21.03
N ARG A 136 8.95 3.78 19.90
CA ARG A 136 9.06 4.38 18.55
C ARG A 136 7.86 4.01 17.69
N ILE A 137 7.52 4.90 16.79
CA ILE A 137 6.42 4.74 15.83
C ILE A 137 6.99 4.96 14.43
N VAL A 138 6.77 4.00 13.54
CA VAL A 138 7.20 4.10 12.14
C VAL A 138 5.99 4.42 11.28
N VAL A 139 6.13 5.43 10.43
CA VAL A 139 5.15 5.86 9.44
C VAL A 139 5.79 5.97 8.07
N SER A 140 4.99 5.84 7.00
CA SER A 140 5.48 5.84 5.61
C SER A 140 5.47 7.22 4.94
N SER A 141 4.79 8.21 5.54
CA SER A 141 4.65 9.57 4.98
C SER A 141 4.53 10.62 6.08
N ALA A 142 4.89 11.86 5.78
CA ALA A 142 4.68 12.99 6.68
C ALA A 142 3.19 13.30 6.87
N PHE A 143 2.36 12.95 5.88
CA PHE A 143 0.90 13.00 6.03
C PHE A 143 0.44 12.13 7.19
N VAL A 144 0.83 10.85 7.25
CA VAL A 144 0.45 9.95 8.36
C VAL A 144 1.02 10.46 9.70
N GLU A 145 2.27 10.97 9.72
CA GLU A 145 2.82 11.61 10.91
C GLU A 145 1.92 12.76 11.39
N SER A 146 1.53 13.67 10.49
CA SER A 146 0.70 14.82 10.82
C SER A 146 -0.67 14.41 11.37
N GLU A 147 -1.29 13.41 10.78
CA GLU A 147 -2.58 12.88 11.20
C GLU A 147 -2.50 12.23 12.59
N ILE A 148 -1.48 11.42 12.87
CA ILE A 148 -1.26 10.82 14.20
C ILE A 148 -1.10 11.92 15.24
N ARG A 149 -0.34 12.96 14.95
CA ARG A 149 -0.14 14.09 15.87
C ARG A 149 -1.44 14.87 16.08
N ARG A 150 -2.19 15.11 15.00
CA ARG A 150 -3.47 15.83 15.05
C ARG A 150 -4.53 15.10 15.89
N PHE A 151 -4.69 13.79 15.70
CA PHE A 151 -5.78 13.02 16.32
C PHE A 151 -5.45 12.48 17.70
N PHE A 152 -4.16 12.27 18.03
CA PHE A 152 -3.72 11.63 19.27
C PHE A 152 -2.73 12.46 20.10
N GLY A 153 -2.26 13.61 19.61
CA GLY A 153 -1.28 14.43 20.32
C GLY A 153 0.08 13.76 20.53
N THR A 154 0.41 12.77 19.71
CA THR A 154 1.63 11.97 19.84
C THR A 154 2.89 12.83 19.68
N ASP A 155 3.87 12.66 20.58
CA ASP A 155 5.14 13.37 20.52
C ASP A 155 5.89 13.01 19.22
N ARG A 156 6.25 14.04 18.46
CA ARG A 156 7.01 13.90 17.21
C ARG A 156 8.33 13.13 17.39
N LYS A 157 8.96 13.26 18.54
CA LYS A 157 10.23 12.56 18.86
C LYS A 157 10.11 11.04 18.82
N LYS A 158 8.91 10.50 19.06
CA LYS A 158 8.62 9.07 18.96
C LYS A 158 8.44 8.62 17.50
N ILE A 159 8.12 9.53 16.56
CA ILE A 159 7.73 9.18 15.19
C ILE A 159 8.95 9.24 14.28
N LYS A 160 9.18 8.16 13.56
CA LYS A 160 10.20 8.04 12.52
C LYS A 160 9.53 7.79 11.17
N LEU A 161 9.82 8.65 10.21
CA LEU A 161 9.38 8.47 8.84
C LEU A 161 10.35 7.52 8.14
N ILE A 162 9.85 6.39 7.66
CA ILE A 162 10.56 5.42 6.82
C ILE A 162 9.69 5.17 5.59
N GLY A 163 10.08 5.72 4.44
CA GLY A 163 9.38 5.53 3.18
C GLY A 163 9.42 4.07 2.72
N TYR A 164 8.48 3.70 1.86
CA TYR A 164 8.42 2.35 1.30
C TYR A 164 9.04 2.29 -0.09
N GLY A 165 9.51 1.11 -0.47
CA GLY A 165 10.09 0.82 -1.76
C GLY A 165 9.09 0.22 -2.76
N VAL A 166 9.56 0.02 -3.97
CA VAL A 166 8.92 -0.79 -5.00
C VAL A 166 9.72 -2.08 -5.19
N GLU A 167 9.03 -3.20 -5.36
CA GLU A 167 9.68 -4.49 -5.58
C GLU A 167 10.31 -4.54 -6.98
N GLU A 168 11.46 -5.20 -7.12
CA GLU A 168 12.21 -5.31 -8.38
C GLU A 168 11.42 -5.90 -9.56
N LYS A 169 10.43 -6.76 -9.26
CA LYS A 169 9.53 -7.30 -10.29
C LYS A 169 8.74 -6.23 -11.01
N PHE A 170 8.45 -5.08 -10.36
CA PHE A 170 7.78 -3.95 -10.99
C PHE A 170 8.78 -3.14 -11.80
N ARG A 171 8.92 -3.53 -13.02
CA ARG A 171 9.65 -2.87 -14.10
C ARG A 171 8.89 -3.05 -15.39
N ARG A 172 9.20 -2.24 -16.39
CA ARG A 172 8.54 -2.40 -17.69
C ARG A 172 8.76 -3.81 -18.20
N ALA A 173 7.65 -4.51 -18.43
CA ALA A 173 7.68 -5.87 -18.97
C ALA A 173 8.17 -5.86 -20.42
N PRO A 174 8.75 -6.97 -20.93
CA PRO A 174 9.12 -7.12 -22.34
C PRO A 174 7.94 -6.87 -23.28
N GLU A 175 8.19 -6.24 -24.42
CA GLU A 175 7.13 -5.84 -25.36
C GLU A 175 6.29 -7.01 -25.86
N ASP A 176 6.88 -8.17 -26.05
CA ASP A 176 6.17 -9.39 -26.46
C ASP A 176 5.24 -9.91 -25.35
N GLU A 177 5.61 -9.76 -24.07
CA GLU A 177 4.76 -10.09 -22.93
C GLU A 177 3.59 -9.11 -22.82
N VAL A 178 3.84 -7.81 -22.93
CA VAL A 178 2.80 -6.76 -22.96
C VAL A 178 1.82 -7.01 -24.11
N ARG A 179 2.34 -7.31 -25.30
CA ARG A 179 1.50 -7.60 -26.47
C ARG A 179 0.61 -8.81 -26.21
N ARG A 180 1.17 -9.95 -25.78
CA ARG A 180 0.39 -11.16 -25.43
C ARG A 180 -0.67 -10.88 -24.38
N TRP A 181 -0.31 -10.12 -23.34
CA TRP A 181 -1.23 -9.74 -22.27
C TRP A 181 -2.40 -8.91 -22.83
N ARG A 182 -2.13 -7.91 -23.68
CA ARG A 182 -3.16 -7.09 -24.34
C ARG A 182 -4.04 -7.90 -25.30
N GLU A 183 -3.45 -8.74 -26.13
CA GLU A 183 -4.17 -9.61 -27.08
C GLU A 183 -5.11 -10.58 -26.36
N SER A 184 -4.64 -11.26 -25.32
CA SER A 184 -5.44 -12.20 -24.53
C SER A 184 -6.69 -11.57 -23.89
N ARG A 185 -6.71 -10.24 -23.74
CA ARG A 185 -7.81 -9.46 -23.13
C ARG A 185 -8.58 -8.59 -24.12
N GLY A 186 -8.29 -8.71 -25.43
CA GLY A 186 -8.94 -7.92 -26.48
C GLY A 186 -8.62 -6.43 -26.40
N LEU A 187 -7.41 -6.09 -25.92
CA LEU A 187 -6.94 -4.71 -25.74
C LEU A 187 -5.94 -4.25 -26.82
N ALA A 188 -5.67 -5.07 -27.82
CA ALA A 188 -4.79 -4.70 -28.93
C ALA A 188 -5.33 -3.46 -29.65
N GLY A 189 -4.47 -2.46 -29.91
CA GLY A 189 -4.85 -1.21 -30.57
C GLY A 189 -5.74 -0.26 -29.73
N ARG A 190 -6.02 -0.60 -28.46
CA ARG A 190 -6.82 0.25 -27.55
C ARG A 190 -5.94 1.20 -26.77
N LYS A 191 -6.51 2.32 -26.30
CA LYS A 191 -5.96 3.15 -25.23
C LYS A 191 -6.50 2.61 -23.89
N VAL A 192 -5.63 2.20 -22.97
CA VAL A 192 -6.04 1.50 -21.74
C VAL A 192 -5.75 2.35 -20.52
N VAL A 193 -6.81 2.77 -19.82
CA VAL A 193 -6.73 3.38 -18.49
C VAL A 193 -6.98 2.29 -17.46
N GLY A 194 -6.03 2.06 -16.55
CA GLY A 194 -6.12 1.04 -15.52
C GLY A 194 -6.41 1.59 -14.13
N PHE A 195 -7.06 0.77 -13.30
CA PHE A 195 -7.17 0.94 -11.85
C PHE A 195 -6.91 -0.41 -11.18
N LEU A 196 -6.19 -0.43 -10.07
CA LEU A 196 -5.99 -1.62 -9.24
C LEU A 196 -6.15 -1.30 -7.77
N GLY A 197 -7.03 -2.05 -7.10
CA GLY A 197 -7.28 -1.97 -5.66
C GLY A 197 -8.74 -2.18 -5.29
N SER A 198 -9.02 -2.38 -3.99
CA SER A 198 -10.41 -2.51 -3.52
C SER A 198 -11.24 -1.28 -3.89
N ILE A 199 -12.42 -1.50 -4.45
CA ILE A 199 -13.30 -0.43 -4.93
C ILE A 199 -14.14 0.08 -3.75
N PHE A 200 -13.63 1.12 -3.07
CA PHE A 200 -14.31 1.86 -2.01
C PHE A 200 -14.86 3.18 -2.54
N LYS A 201 -15.87 3.75 -1.87
CA LYS A 201 -16.44 5.08 -2.21
C LYS A 201 -15.38 6.17 -2.34
N ARG A 202 -14.39 6.19 -1.43
CA ARG A 202 -13.29 7.16 -1.42
C ARG A 202 -12.34 7.10 -2.63
N ARG A 203 -12.54 6.14 -3.54
CA ARG A 203 -11.70 5.96 -4.75
C ARG A 203 -12.34 6.44 -6.03
N HIS A 204 -13.52 7.06 -5.94
CA HIS A 204 -14.18 7.79 -7.02
C HIS A 204 -14.33 7.02 -8.34
N ILE A 205 -14.57 5.70 -8.28
CA ILE A 205 -14.73 4.90 -9.51
C ILE A 205 -15.93 5.35 -10.36
N PRO A 206 -17.10 5.75 -9.79
CA PRO A 206 -18.19 6.33 -10.59
C PRO A 206 -17.76 7.59 -11.35
N GLN A 207 -16.98 8.48 -10.71
CA GLN A 207 -16.46 9.71 -11.34
C GLN A 207 -15.46 9.36 -12.45
N LEU A 208 -14.57 8.37 -12.20
CA LEU A 208 -13.66 7.87 -13.22
C LEU A 208 -14.41 7.31 -14.44
N ILE A 209 -15.50 6.58 -14.25
CA ILE A 209 -16.33 6.06 -15.34
C ILE A 209 -16.91 7.19 -16.16
N ARG A 210 -17.46 8.24 -15.54
CA ARG A 210 -18.02 9.39 -16.24
C ARG A 210 -16.93 10.20 -16.96
N ALA A 211 -15.77 10.39 -16.33
CA ALA A 211 -14.61 11.01 -16.98
C ALA A 211 -14.15 10.22 -18.21
N MET A 212 -14.21 8.90 -18.16
CA MET A 212 -13.96 8.06 -19.34
C MET A 212 -14.99 8.26 -20.44
N GLU A 213 -16.25 8.50 -20.13
CA GLU A 213 -17.28 8.85 -21.13
C GLU A 213 -16.96 10.17 -21.84
N VAL A 214 -16.48 11.17 -21.11
CA VAL A 214 -15.97 12.43 -21.68
C VAL A 214 -14.76 12.18 -22.57
N LEU A 215 -13.77 11.44 -22.05
CA LEU A 215 -12.52 11.16 -22.77
C LEU A 215 -12.77 10.39 -24.08
N ARG A 216 -13.73 9.48 -24.10
CA ARG A 216 -14.08 8.66 -25.27
C ARG A 216 -14.72 9.43 -26.42
N ARG A 217 -15.14 10.67 -26.22
CA ARG A 217 -15.56 11.56 -27.32
C ARG A 217 -14.38 11.87 -28.26
N GLU A 218 -13.16 11.91 -27.68
CA GLU A 218 -11.91 12.14 -28.41
C GLU A 218 -11.17 10.84 -28.76
N PHE A 219 -11.20 9.85 -27.85
CA PHE A 219 -10.57 8.53 -28.01
C PHE A 219 -11.61 7.40 -27.94
N PRO A 220 -12.40 7.18 -29.00
CA PRO A 220 -13.47 6.16 -28.98
C PRO A 220 -13.00 4.75 -28.64
N GLU A 221 -11.72 4.45 -28.95
CA GLU A 221 -11.05 3.18 -28.65
C GLU A 221 -10.63 3.02 -27.18
N ALA A 222 -10.73 4.07 -26.35
CA ALA A 222 -10.29 4.01 -24.96
C ALA A 222 -11.12 3.01 -24.13
N VAL A 223 -10.42 2.25 -23.29
CA VAL A 223 -10.96 1.21 -22.41
C VAL A 223 -10.56 1.52 -20.97
N LEU A 224 -11.49 1.37 -20.04
CA LEU A 224 -11.25 1.36 -18.61
C LEU A 224 -11.09 -0.07 -18.11
N TYR A 225 -9.95 -0.39 -17.51
CA TYR A 225 -9.65 -1.70 -16.95
C TYR A 225 -9.59 -1.63 -15.43
N LEU A 226 -10.61 -2.14 -14.76
CA LEU A 226 -10.75 -2.15 -13.30
C LEU A 226 -10.31 -3.50 -12.74
N VAL A 227 -9.45 -3.49 -11.74
CA VAL A 227 -9.06 -4.68 -11.00
C VAL A 227 -9.29 -4.46 -9.51
N GLY A 228 -10.17 -5.27 -8.92
CA GLY A 228 -10.45 -5.24 -7.48
C GLY A 228 -11.87 -5.63 -7.11
N GLU A 229 -12.05 -6.04 -5.85
CA GLU A 229 -13.36 -6.33 -5.28
C GLU A 229 -14.11 -5.04 -4.96
N ASP A 230 -15.43 -5.03 -5.20
CA ASP A 230 -16.30 -3.90 -4.85
C ASP A 230 -16.78 -3.99 -3.38
N PHE A 231 -16.41 -3.00 -2.61
CA PHE A 231 -16.85 -2.76 -1.24
C PHE A 231 -17.83 -1.57 -1.16
N GLY A 232 -18.75 -1.48 -2.12
CA GLY A 232 -19.76 -0.42 -2.22
C GLY A 232 -19.23 0.88 -2.86
N GLY A 233 -18.09 0.83 -3.52
CA GLY A 233 -17.50 1.99 -4.20
C GLY A 233 -18.17 2.31 -5.55
N LEU A 234 -18.86 1.35 -6.15
CA LEU A 234 -19.62 1.54 -7.39
C LEU A 234 -21.00 2.24 -7.18
N GLY A 235 -21.35 2.55 -5.91
CA GLY A 235 -22.53 3.38 -5.62
C GLY A 235 -23.87 2.78 -6.05
N GLY A 236 -24.04 1.44 -5.98
CA GLY A 236 -25.22 0.73 -6.49
C GLY A 236 -25.19 0.52 -8.00
N ALA A 237 -24.19 1.06 -8.72
CA ALA A 237 -23.83 0.59 -10.04
C ALA A 237 -23.26 -0.82 -9.88
N THR A 238 -24.14 -1.78 -9.78
CA THR A 238 -23.77 -3.20 -9.77
C THR A 238 -23.14 -3.58 -11.11
N ALA A 239 -22.47 -4.75 -11.16
CA ALA A 239 -21.99 -5.32 -12.43
C ALA A 239 -23.04 -5.26 -13.56
N SER A 240 -24.36 -5.15 -13.22
CA SER A 240 -25.46 -4.97 -14.18
C SER A 240 -25.48 -3.60 -14.86
N SER A 241 -25.06 -2.50 -14.21
CA SER A 241 -25.01 -1.18 -14.85
C SER A 241 -23.73 -0.95 -15.65
N LEU A 242 -22.73 -1.81 -15.47
CA LEU A 242 -21.57 -1.92 -16.33
C LEU A 242 -21.83 -2.83 -17.54
N LYS A 243 -22.90 -3.67 -17.48
CA LYS A 243 -23.37 -4.47 -18.62
C LYS A 243 -23.82 -3.54 -19.75
N GLY A 244 -23.26 -3.79 -20.96
CA GLY A 244 -23.50 -2.96 -22.14
C GLY A 244 -22.45 -1.87 -22.38
N LYS A 245 -21.53 -1.64 -21.45
CA LYS A 245 -20.37 -0.79 -21.68
C LYS A 245 -19.16 -1.64 -22.04
N GLU A 246 -19.08 -2.08 -23.29
CA GLU A 246 -17.97 -2.95 -23.80
C GLU A 246 -16.57 -2.36 -23.61
N TRP A 247 -16.48 -1.05 -23.33
CA TRP A 247 -15.25 -0.35 -23.05
C TRP A 247 -14.84 -0.40 -21.57
N ILE A 248 -15.62 -1.06 -20.69
CA ILE A 248 -15.23 -1.34 -19.31
C ILE A 248 -14.91 -2.83 -19.18
N ARG A 249 -13.72 -3.11 -18.67
CA ARG A 249 -13.30 -4.45 -18.25
C ARG A 249 -13.15 -4.44 -16.73
N TRP A 250 -13.75 -5.43 -16.06
CA TRP A 250 -13.65 -5.55 -14.62
C TRP A 250 -13.33 -6.98 -14.21
N GLU A 251 -12.22 -7.11 -13.47
CA GLU A 251 -11.80 -8.36 -12.81
C GLU A 251 -11.69 -8.11 -11.30
N THR A 252 -12.11 -9.08 -10.49
CA THR A 252 -12.03 -8.96 -9.03
C THR A 252 -10.60 -9.07 -8.50
N SER A 253 -9.73 -9.75 -9.24
CA SER A 253 -8.30 -9.90 -8.90
C SER A 253 -7.49 -10.33 -10.12
N LEU A 254 -6.19 -10.07 -10.08
CA LEU A 254 -5.21 -10.65 -11.01
C LEU A 254 -4.19 -11.49 -10.22
N PRO A 255 -3.65 -12.55 -10.84
CA PRO A 255 -2.48 -13.26 -10.32
C PRO A 255 -1.31 -12.29 -10.12
N GLU A 256 -0.58 -12.43 -9.02
CA GLU A 256 0.54 -11.53 -8.70
C GLU A 256 1.62 -11.51 -9.79
N GLY A 257 1.87 -12.64 -10.43
CA GLY A 257 2.83 -12.75 -11.54
C GLY A 257 2.41 -11.99 -12.80
N GLU A 258 1.12 -11.64 -12.95
CA GLU A 258 0.63 -10.87 -14.11
C GLU A 258 0.69 -9.35 -13.88
N LEU A 259 0.91 -8.89 -12.65
CA LEU A 259 0.89 -7.46 -12.33
C LEU A 259 1.89 -6.62 -13.14
N PRO A 260 3.15 -7.05 -13.37
CA PRO A 260 4.06 -6.29 -14.22
C PRO A 260 3.56 -6.12 -15.66
N ALA A 261 3.01 -7.17 -16.27
CA ALA A 261 2.43 -7.12 -17.61
C ALA A 261 1.14 -6.27 -17.63
N PHE A 262 0.28 -6.38 -16.60
CA PHE A 262 -0.88 -5.52 -16.42
C PHE A 262 -0.47 -4.05 -16.43
N TYR A 263 0.39 -3.63 -15.48
CA TYR A 263 0.80 -2.23 -15.43
C TYR A 263 1.46 -1.78 -16.74
N SER A 264 2.42 -2.54 -17.25
CA SER A 264 3.12 -2.20 -18.51
C SER A 264 2.20 -2.16 -19.72
N GLY A 265 1.08 -2.87 -19.65
CA GLY A 265 0.03 -2.90 -20.67
C GLY A 265 -0.94 -1.72 -20.61
N LEU A 266 -0.83 -0.82 -19.64
CA LEU A 266 -1.65 0.38 -19.54
C LEU A 266 -1.02 1.56 -20.29
N ASP A 267 -1.84 2.50 -20.74
CA ASP A 267 -1.40 3.80 -21.24
C ASP A 267 -1.43 4.87 -20.12
N ALA A 268 -2.34 4.75 -19.16
CA ALA A 268 -2.42 5.55 -17.96
C ALA A 268 -2.95 4.73 -16.78
N PHE A 269 -2.59 5.12 -15.55
CA PHE A 269 -3.10 4.49 -14.34
C PHE A 269 -3.85 5.52 -13.48
N ALA A 270 -5.14 5.30 -13.24
CA ALA A 270 -5.98 6.20 -12.44
C ALA A 270 -6.12 5.70 -11.01
N TYR A 271 -5.82 6.56 -10.02
CA TYR A 271 -5.95 6.22 -8.60
C TYR A 271 -6.44 7.43 -7.79
N LEU A 272 -7.75 7.67 -7.86
CA LEU A 272 -8.40 8.87 -7.33
C LEU A 272 -8.81 8.66 -5.85
N SER A 273 -7.87 8.28 -5.00
CA SER A 273 -8.17 7.99 -3.60
C SER A 273 -8.08 9.24 -2.72
N GLU A 274 -9.13 9.50 -1.92
CA GLU A 274 -9.17 10.58 -0.93
C GLU A 274 -8.13 10.42 0.18
N TYR A 275 -7.86 9.17 0.56
CA TYR A 275 -7.03 8.88 1.73
C TYR A 275 -6.20 7.62 1.54
N GLU A 276 -4.91 7.78 1.55
CA GLU A 276 -3.92 6.69 1.54
C GLU A 276 -2.78 7.03 2.50
N GLY A 277 -2.12 6.00 3.04
CA GLY A 277 -0.94 6.19 3.87
C GLY A 277 0.37 6.24 3.08
N PHE A 278 0.37 5.69 1.83
CA PHE A 278 1.53 5.70 0.94
C PHE A 278 1.14 5.68 -0.55
N GLY A 279 0.57 4.58 -1.07
CA GLY A 279 0.18 4.44 -2.47
C GLY A 279 1.05 3.47 -3.27
N PHE A 280 1.04 2.18 -2.92
CA PHE A 280 1.77 1.15 -3.68
C PHE A 280 1.34 1.06 -5.16
N PRO A 281 0.02 0.99 -5.50
CA PRO A 281 -0.36 0.81 -6.90
C PRO A 281 0.12 1.92 -7.84
N PRO A 282 0.04 3.22 -7.49
CA PRO A 282 0.65 4.27 -8.30
C PRO A 282 2.17 4.13 -8.46
N LEU A 283 2.89 3.72 -7.41
CA LEU A 283 4.33 3.52 -7.47
C LEU A 283 4.71 2.36 -8.39
N GLU A 284 3.93 1.28 -8.36
CA GLU A 284 4.10 0.12 -9.24
C GLU A 284 3.85 0.48 -10.70
N ALA A 285 2.81 1.29 -10.97
CA ALA A 285 2.54 1.80 -12.31
C ALA A 285 3.71 2.63 -12.86
N LEU A 286 4.26 3.55 -12.03
CA LEU A 286 5.45 4.33 -12.39
C LEU A 286 6.65 3.45 -12.69
N ALA A 287 6.93 2.47 -11.84
CA ALA A 287 8.04 1.54 -12.02
C ALA A 287 7.91 0.71 -13.30
N CYS A 288 6.67 0.47 -13.75
CA CYS A 288 6.36 -0.18 -15.03
C CYS A 288 6.28 0.80 -16.22
N GLY A 289 6.65 2.07 -16.04
CA GLY A 289 6.69 3.07 -17.11
C GLY A 289 5.33 3.68 -17.48
N VAL A 290 4.37 3.66 -16.55
CA VAL A 290 3.02 4.17 -16.76
C VAL A 290 2.74 5.37 -15.84
N PRO A 291 2.40 6.55 -16.38
CA PRO A 291 2.14 7.73 -15.58
C PRO A 291 0.83 7.58 -14.80
N PRO A 292 0.83 7.79 -13.48
CA PRO A 292 -0.38 7.79 -12.70
C PRO A 292 -1.10 9.15 -12.75
N VAL A 293 -2.44 9.07 -12.72
CA VAL A 293 -3.36 10.19 -12.49
C VAL A 293 -3.92 10.02 -11.08
N LEU A 294 -3.63 10.96 -10.19
CA LEU A 294 -3.90 10.87 -8.77
C LEU A 294 -4.73 12.05 -8.28
N LEU A 295 -5.54 11.82 -7.25
CA LEU A 295 -6.15 12.92 -6.51
C LEU A 295 -5.08 13.62 -5.64
N ASP A 296 -5.03 14.96 -5.66
CA ASP A 296 -4.06 15.77 -4.92
C ASP A 296 -4.43 15.86 -3.43
N ARG A 297 -4.42 14.70 -2.76
CA ARG A 297 -4.82 14.54 -1.36
C ARG A 297 -3.95 13.53 -0.63
N SER A 298 -3.97 13.63 0.71
CA SER A 298 -3.32 12.68 1.61
C SER A 298 -1.84 12.45 1.29
N SER A 299 -1.33 11.25 1.54
CA SER A 299 0.04 10.90 1.18
C SER A 299 0.32 10.91 -0.32
N LEU A 300 -0.72 10.81 -1.16
CA LEU A 300 -0.55 10.85 -2.63
C LEU A 300 0.00 12.19 -3.07
N ALA A 301 -0.50 13.31 -2.53
CA ALA A 301 -0.02 14.66 -2.81
C ALA A 301 1.46 14.85 -2.42
N GLU A 302 1.88 14.23 -1.32
CA GLU A 302 3.26 14.32 -0.80
C GLU A 302 4.23 13.41 -1.55
N VAL A 303 3.90 12.12 -1.59
CA VAL A 303 4.80 11.06 -2.09
C VAL A 303 5.02 11.21 -3.59
N PHE A 304 3.95 11.56 -4.33
CA PHE A 304 3.95 11.62 -5.80
C PHE A 304 4.06 13.03 -6.36
N LYS A 305 4.46 14.01 -5.55
CA LYS A 305 4.68 15.38 -6.03
C LYS A 305 5.71 15.42 -7.17
N GLY A 306 5.25 15.80 -8.36
CA GLY A 306 6.04 15.79 -9.59
C GLY A 306 6.20 14.41 -10.25
N LEU A 307 5.66 13.35 -9.64
CA LEU A 307 5.69 11.95 -10.13
C LEU A 307 4.34 11.48 -10.66
N ALA A 308 3.36 12.37 -10.73
CA ALA A 308 2.01 12.05 -11.18
C ALA A 308 1.37 13.26 -11.85
N ILE A 309 0.31 13.02 -12.60
CA ILE A 309 -0.61 14.06 -13.07
C ILE A 309 -1.67 14.20 -11.99
N MET A 310 -1.66 15.34 -11.28
CA MET A 310 -2.56 15.59 -10.16
C MET A 310 -3.90 16.15 -10.61
N VAL A 311 -4.96 15.72 -9.94
CA VAL A 311 -6.36 16.18 -10.04
C VAL A 311 -6.71 16.82 -8.70
N GLY A 312 -7.17 18.05 -8.71
CA GLY A 312 -7.52 18.80 -7.49
C GLY A 312 -8.84 18.32 -6.89
N GLU A 313 -9.87 18.21 -7.75
CA GLU A 313 -11.19 17.72 -7.36
C GLU A 313 -11.61 16.55 -8.25
N PRO A 314 -12.38 15.57 -7.72
CA PRO A 314 -12.77 14.37 -8.46
C PRO A 314 -13.93 14.67 -9.46
N GLU A 315 -13.79 15.77 -10.21
CA GLU A 315 -14.74 16.22 -11.23
C GLU A 315 -14.42 15.55 -12.59
N GLU A 316 -15.45 15.24 -13.35
CA GLU A 316 -15.36 14.43 -14.57
C GLU A 316 -14.45 15.04 -15.63
N GLU A 317 -14.59 16.36 -15.86
CA GLU A 317 -13.81 17.12 -16.83
C GLU A 317 -12.34 17.24 -16.43
N GLU A 318 -12.07 17.43 -15.13
CA GLU A 318 -10.70 17.55 -14.62
C GLU A 318 -9.98 16.18 -14.71
N ILE A 319 -10.66 15.11 -14.32
CA ILE A 319 -10.14 13.74 -14.47
C ILE A 319 -9.90 13.42 -15.95
N ALA A 320 -10.85 13.74 -16.85
CA ALA A 320 -10.71 13.50 -18.27
C ALA A 320 -9.53 14.26 -18.88
N ALA A 321 -9.34 15.52 -18.49
CA ALA A 321 -8.21 16.35 -18.92
C ALA A 321 -6.86 15.80 -18.42
N ALA A 322 -6.81 15.30 -17.19
CA ALA A 322 -5.63 14.66 -16.61
C ALA A 322 -5.30 13.33 -17.33
N LEU A 323 -6.31 12.49 -17.58
CA LEU A 323 -6.16 11.25 -18.33
C LEU A 323 -5.69 11.51 -19.78
N ARG A 324 -6.24 12.52 -20.45
CA ARG A 324 -5.76 12.95 -21.77
C ARG A 324 -4.26 13.23 -21.74
N GLY A 325 -3.80 14.01 -20.74
CA GLY A 325 -2.39 14.34 -20.58
C GLY A 325 -1.49 13.12 -20.31
N ALA A 326 -2.05 12.03 -19.77
CA ALA A 326 -1.36 10.77 -19.56
C ALA A 326 -1.33 9.87 -20.82
N LEU A 327 -2.42 9.89 -21.61
CA LEU A 327 -2.59 9.03 -22.79
C LEU A 327 -1.83 9.50 -24.03
N VAL A 328 -1.61 10.80 -24.14
CA VAL A 328 -0.90 11.37 -25.28
C VAL A 328 0.60 11.37 -24.99
N ASP A 329 1.41 10.92 -25.95
CA ASP A 329 2.87 11.06 -25.88
C ASP A 329 3.25 12.51 -25.96
N GLY A 330 3.36 13.15 -24.80
CA GLY A 330 3.56 14.58 -24.67
C GLY A 330 4.44 14.96 -23.47
N PRO A 331 4.72 16.27 -23.34
CA PRO A 331 5.66 16.76 -22.33
C PRO A 331 5.31 16.35 -20.90
N ARG A 332 4.02 16.25 -20.54
CA ARG A 332 3.59 15.85 -19.18
C ARG A 332 3.94 14.40 -18.86
N ARG A 333 3.62 13.48 -19.78
CA ARG A 333 3.97 12.06 -19.63
C ARG A 333 5.47 11.88 -19.51
N THR A 334 6.23 12.46 -20.43
CA THR A 334 7.70 12.38 -20.46
C THR A 334 8.30 12.96 -19.18
N ALA A 335 7.83 14.12 -18.70
CA ALA A 335 8.33 14.75 -17.49
C ALA A 335 8.12 13.89 -16.24
N VAL A 336 6.93 13.31 -16.07
CA VAL A 336 6.60 12.42 -14.94
C VAL A 336 7.52 11.19 -14.91
N LEU A 337 7.68 10.52 -16.03
CA LEU A 337 8.52 9.32 -16.11
C LEU A 337 10.00 9.62 -15.92
N ALA A 338 10.51 10.70 -16.52
CA ALA A 338 11.90 11.15 -16.33
C ALA A 338 12.18 11.55 -14.86
N GLU A 339 11.21 12.22 -14.21
CA GLU A 339 11.34 12.58 -12.79
C GLU A 339 11.36 11.34 -11.90
N PHE A 340 10.56 10.32 -12.21
CA PHE A 340 10.59 9.06 -11.47
C PHE A 340 11.95 8.39 -11.58
N GLU A 341 12.55 8.29 -12.77
CA GLU A 341 13.86 7.68 -12.94
C GLU A 341 14.96 8.43 -12.16
N ARG A 342 14.88 9.77 -12.09
CA ARG A 342 15.80 10.58 -11.25
C ARG A 342 15.64 10.33 -9.75
N ARG A 343 14.43 9.97 -9.30
CA ARG A 343 14.12 9.76 -7.86
C ARG A 343 13.95 8.31 -7.48
N ARG A 344 14.20 7.38 -8.40
CA ARG A 344 13.93 5.94 -8.20
C ARG A 344 14.53 5.38 -6.93
N GLU A 345 15.76 5.82 -6.58
CA GLU A 345 16.44 5.40 -5.38
C GLU A 345 15.72 5.74 -4.06
N ARG A 346 14.85 6.75 -4.06
CA ARG A 346 13.98 7.06 -2.90
C ARG A 346 13.01 5.94 -2.57
N PHE A 347 12.67 5.12 -3.54
CA PHE A 347 11.72 4.03 -3.44
C PHE A 347 12.43 2.67 -3.38
N SER A 348 13.50 2.61 -2.59
CA SER A 348 14.29 1.40 -2.37
C SER A 348 13.93 0.75 -1.04
N TRP A 349 13.52 -0.51 -1.08
CA TRP A 349 13.32 -1.30 0.13
C TRP A 349 14.62 -1.45 0.94
N ASP A 350 15.77 -1.63 0.29
CA ASP A 350 17.06 -1.74 0.97
C ASP A 350 17.41 -0.47 1.76
N ALA A 351 17.10 0.71 1.22
CA ALA A 351 17.26 1.98 1.93
C ALA A 351 16.37 2.02 3.18
N SER A 352 15.11 1.56 3.03
CA SER A 352 14.17 1.49 4.15
C SER A 352 14.60 0.50 5.24
N VAL A 353 15.11 -0.66 4.85
CA VAL A 353 15.66 -1.67 5.78
C VAL A 353 16.85 -1.10 6.56
N ARG A 354 17.80 -0.42 5.88
CA ARG A 354 18.93 0.23 6.54
C ARG A 354 18.50 1.34 7.50
N GLU A 355 17.47 2.12 7.16
CA GLU A 355 16.93 3.17 8.03
C GLU A 355 16.27 2.59 9.28
N LEU A 356 15.49 1.48 9.12
CA LEU A 356 14.92 0.77 10.26
C LEU A 356 16.02 0.14 11.12
N GLY A 357 17.06 -0.42 10.51
CA GLY A 357 18.23 -0.94 11.24
C GLY A 357 18.93 0.13 12.08
N ARG A 358 19.07 1.36 11.55
CA ARG A 358 19.61 2.50 12.32
C ARG A 358 18.72 2.86 13.51
N LEU A 359 17.41 2.93 13.31
CA LEU A 359 16.45 3.18 14.38
C LEU A 359 16.54 2.13 15.50
N ILE A 360 16.69 0.84 15.15
CA ILE A 360 16.88 -0.24 16.13
C ILE A 360 18.20 -0.05 16.87
N GLY A 361 19.28 0.33 16.16
CA GLY A 361 20.58 0.64 16.77
C GLY A 361 20.50 1.76 17.79
N GLU A 362 19.78 2.86 17.51
CA GLU A 362 19.56 3.97 18.44
C GLU A 362 18.82 3.52 19.72
N MET A 363 17.95 2.53 19.62
CA MET A 363 17.18 2.00 20.77
C MET A 363 18.00 1.09 21.69
N ARG A 364 19.21 0.65 21.28
CA ARG A 364 20.11 -0.14 22.14
C ARG A 364 20.78 0.72 23.21
N THR A 365 21.11 1.94 22.84
CA THR A 365 21.94 2.86 23.65
C THR A 365 21.14 3.81 24.53
N GLY A 366 19.84 3.88 24.35
CA GLY A 366 18.89 4.68 25.15
C GLY A 366 17.96 3.81 25.95
#